data_dea6ba57eae806503f29c8a72dac75b6
#
_entry.id   dea6ba57eae806503f29c8a72dac75b6
#
_cell.length_a   1.000
_cell.length_b   1.000
_cell.length_c   1.000
_cell.angle_alpha   90.00
_cell.angle_beta   90.00
_cell.angle_gamma   90.00
#
_symmetry.space_group_name_H-M   'P 1'
#
loop_
_entity.id
_entity.type
_entity.pdbx_description
1 polymer ?
#
loop_
_entity_poly.entity_id
_entity_poly.type
_entity_poly.pdbx_seq_one_letter_code
_entity_poly.pdbx_strand_id
1 'polypeptide(L)'
;MNNLKLIERYRASDISIPKEMVGWMRSNHAGETGAVWIYLGAKCIFWNKQIQNMSKEHYQTEKNHLIVMNHILSNKSKSKLLLLWRILGFCLGFFSALLGYRFFCVTIQSVESFLEQHYQEQIEFLYKSSISFDLLKVLEMCCDEEVEHQNDAKLQKGSHEDSSFEKIWSKVI
;
A
#
# COMPACT_ATOMS: atom_id res chain seq x y z
N MET A 1 -18.09 1.72 9.10
CA MET A 1 -17.94 3.19 9.32
C MET A 1 -17.24 3.72 8.09
N ASN A 2 -17.66 4.81 7.46
CA ASN A 2 -17.12 5.24 6.17
C ASN A 2 -15.65 5.67 6.36
N ASN A 3 -14.70 5.04 5.66
CA ASN A 3 -13.26 5.27 5.76
C ASN A 3 -12.87 6.76 5.66
N LEU A 4 -13.59 7.56 4.86
CA LEU A 4 -13.41 9.01 4.78
C LEU A 4 -13.59 9.74 6.13
N LYS A 5 -14.56 9.33 6.96
CA LYS A 5 -14.76 9.90 8.29
C LYS A 5 -13.65 9.50 9.28
N LEU A 6 -13.09 8.30 9.10
CA LEU A 6 -11.96 7.84 9.89
C LEU A 6 -10.71 8.68 9.55
N ILE A 7 -10.44 8.87 8.26
CA ILE A 7 -9.31 9.68 7.76
C ILE A 7 -9.42 11.14 8.23
N GLU A 8 -10.62 11.72 8.18
CA GLU A 8 -10.87 13.07 8.71
C GLU A 8 -10.61 13.16 10.22
N ARG A 9 -11.02 12.14 10.98
CA ARG A 9 -10.77 12.04 12.42
C ARG A 9 -9.27 11.96 12.74
N TYR A 10 -8.52 11.15 11.99
CA TYR A 10 -7.06 11.01 12.20
C TYR A 10 -6.25 12.21 11.67
N ARG A 11 -6.80 13.00 10.74
CA ARG A 11 -6.22 14.31 10.37
C ARG A 11 -6.34 15.35 11.48
N ALA A 12 -7.35 15.20 12.33
CA ALA A 12 -7.65 16.14 13.41
C ALA A 12 -7.04 15.75 14.78
N SER A 13 -6.45 14.55 14.91
CA SER A 13 -5.88 14.08 16.17
C SER A 13 -4.35 14.09 16.12
N ASP A 14 -3.70 14.59 17.20
CA ASP A 14 -2.25 14.47 17.41
C ASP A 14 -1.90 13.04 17.85
N ILE A 15 -1.82 12.12 16.88
CA ILE A 15 -1.42 10.74 17.15
C ILE A 15 0.08 10.73 17.48
N SER A 16 0.39 10.38 18.71
CA SER A 16 1.78 10.23 19.15
C SER A 16 2.35 8.91 18.65
N ILE A 17 3.46 8.98 17.92
CA ILE A 17 4.21 7.80 17.48
C ILE A 17 5.22 7.43 18.57
N PRO A 18 5.13 6.21 19.16
CA PRO A 18 6.16 5.70 20.06
C PRO A 18 7.53 5.67 19.37
N LYS A 19 8.61 5.91 20.12
CA LYS A 19 9.98 5.94 19.55
C LYS A 19 10.35 4.66 18.82
N GLU A 20 9.91 3.53 19.36
CA GLU A 20 10.10 2.18 18.84
C GLU A 20 9.43 2.01 17.47
N MET A 21 8.31 2.70 17.24
CA MET A 21 7.52 2.63 16.01
C MET A 21 8.01 3.58 14.90
N VAL A 22 8.87 4.56 15.20
CA VAL A 22 9.28 5.58 14.20
C VAL A 22 9.93 4.95 12.96
N GLY A 23 10.71 3.87 13.14
CA GLY A 23 11.32 3.14 12.02
C GLY A 23 10.28 2.50 11.11
N TRP A 24 9.32 1.81 11.70
CA TRP A 24 8.21 1.18 10.99
C TRP A 24 7.32 2.21 10.29
N MET A 25 6.94 3.28 10.97
CA MET A 25 6.13 4.36 10.39
C MET A 25 6.83 5.06 9.21
N ARG A 26 8.18 5.15 9.25
CA ARG A 26 8.98 5.62 8.11
C ARG A 26 8.91 4.66 6.93
N SER A 27 8.94 3.36 7.20
CA SER A 27 8.78 2.32 6.18
C SER A 27 7.39 2.37 5.56
N ASN A 28 6.33 2.44 6.38
CA ASN A 28 4.96 2.58 5.91
C ASN A 28 4.81 3.80 4.99
N HIS A 29 5.25 4.99 5.46
CA HIS A 29 5.19 6.21 4.63
C HIS A 29 5.93 6.07 3.29
N ALA A 30 7.04 5.35 3.25
CA ALA A 30 7.79 5.09 2.03
C ALA A 30 7.06 4.08 1.13
N GLY A 31 6.47 3.02 1.72
CA GLY A 31 5.63 2.04 1.04
C GLY A 31 4.43 2.68 0.38
N GLU A 32 3.62 3.45 1.13
CA GLU A 32 2.47 4.19 0.60
C GLU A 32 2.85 5.16 -0.52
N THR A 33 4.03 5.80 -0.38
CA THR A 33 4.55 6.62 -1.47
C THR A 33 4.80 5.78 -2.73
N GLY A 34 5.38 4.59 -2.59
CA GLY A 34 5.59 3.66 -3.68
C GLY A 34 4.28 3.18 -4.29
N ALA A 35 3.32 2.75 -3.47
CA ALA A 35 2.01 2.24 -3.87
C ALA A 35 1.22 3.28 -4.72
N VAL A 36 1.14 4.52 -4.25
CA VAL A 36 0.55 5.62 -5.05
C VAL A 36 1.19 5.72 -6.45
N TRP A 37 2.50 5.56 -6.56
CA TRP A 37 3.21 5.66 -7.83
C TRP A 37 3.11 4.39 -8.68
N ILE A 38 2.87 3.21 -8.11
CA ILE A 38 2.51 1.99 -8.86
C ILE A 38 1.26 2.26 -9.69
N TYR A 39 0.19 2.75 -9.07
CA TYR A 39 -1.06 3.04 -9.77
C TYR A 39 -0.93 4.20 -10.76
N LEU A 40 -0.10 5.21 -10.49
CA LEU A 40 0.20 6.27 -11.47
C LEU A 40 0.93 5.73 -12.70
N GLY A 41 1.87 4.82 -12.52
CA GLY A 41 2.55 4.14 -13.63
C GLY A 41 1.59 3.29 -14.46
N ALA A 42 0.74 2.48 -13.80
CA ALA A 42 -0.25 1.64 -14.46
C ALA A 42 -1.28 2.45 -15.27
N LYS A 43 -1.67 3.63 -14.78
CA LYS A 43 -2.58 4.55 -15.49
C LYS A 43 -2.04 5.03 -16.85
N CYS A 44 -0.74 4.93 -17.12
CA CYS A 44 -0.19 5.23 -18.43
C CYS A 44 -0.64 4.22 -19.50
N ILE A 45 -1.12 3.03 -19.12
CA ILE A 45 -1.68 2.01 -20.01
C ILE A 45 -3.17 2.32 -20.28
N PHE A 46 -3.44 3.47 -20.89
CA PHE A 46 -4.78 4.04 -21.06
C PHE A 46 -5.72 3.23 -21.97
N TRP A 47 -5.19 2.34 -22.80
CA TRP A 47 -5.98 1.49 -23.72
C TRP A 47 -6.58 0.26 -23.04
N ASN A 48 -6.18 -0.09 -21.81
CA ASN A 48 -6.72 -1.22 -21.07
C ASN A 48 -7.67 -0.75 -19.96
N LYS A 49 -8.98 -0.93 -20.18
CA LYS A 49 -10.03 -0.48 -19.25
C LYS A 49 -9.96 -1.16 -17.87
N GLN A 50 -9.57 -2.45 -17.82
CA GLN A 50 -9.47 -3.18 -16.56
C GLN A 50 -8.35 -2.60 -15.68
N ILE A 51 -7.18 -2.34 -16.27
CA ILE A 51 -6.06 -1.67 -15.60
C ILE A 51 -6.48 -0.27 -15.12
N GLN A 52 -7.19 0.49 -15.97
CA GLN A 52 -7.63 1.84 -15.62
C GLN A 52 -8.60 1.84 -14.42
N ASN A 53 -9.57 0.91 -14.40
CA ASN A 53 -10.55 0.83 -13.33
C ASN A 53 -9.88 0.47 -12.01
N MET A 54 -9.14 -0.64 -11.95
CA MET A 54 -8.40 -1.07 -10.76
C MET A 54 -7.46 0.04 -10.26
N SER A 55 -6.67 0.62 -11.17
CA SER A 55 -5.74 1.69 -10.80
C SER A 55 -6.43 2.96 -10.30
N LYS A 56 -7.65 3.25 -10.71
CA LYS A 56 -8.42 4.40 -10.23
C LYS A 56 -8.92 4.16 -8.81
N GLU A 57 -9.44 2.98 -8.55
CA GLU A 57 -10.04 2.60 -7.26
C GLU A 57 -8.96 2.50 -6.19
N HIS A 58 -7.96 1.66 -6.39
CA HIS A 58 -6.88 1.45 -5.42
C HIS A 58 -6.04 2.72 -5.21
N TYR A 59 -5.70 3.46 -6.28
CA TYR A 59 -5.00 4.74 -6.14
C TYR A 59 -5.65 5.69 -5.13
N GLN A 60 -6.98 5.74 -5.06
CA GLN A 60 -7.64 6.64 -4.12
C GLN A 60 -7.44 6.21 -2.67
N THR A 61 -7.43 4.91 -2.41
CA THR A 61 -7.16 4.32 -1.09
C THR A 61 -5.72 4.60 -0.68
N GLU A 62 -4.74 4.25 -1.53
CA GLU A 62 -3.32 4.50 -1.28
C GLU A 62 -3.00 5.97 -1.03
N LYS A 63 -3.64 6.85 -1.79
CA LYS A 63 -3.52 8.29 -1.56
C LYS A 63 -4.04 8.70 -0.19
N ASN A 64 -5.10 8.07 0.30
CA ASN A 64 -5.64 8.32 1.62
C ASN A 64 -4.68 7.82 2.71
N HIS A 65 -4.11 6.61 2.56
CA HIS A 65 -3.08 6.07 3.45
C HIS A 65 -1.88 7.03 3.51
N LEU A 66 -1.36 7.44 2.36
CA LEU A 66 -0.24 8.38 2.29
C LEU A 66 -0.56 9.72 2.96
N ILE A 67 -1.80 10.24 2.85
CA ILE A 67 -2.22 11.47 3.54
C ILE A 67 -2.17 11.26 5.06
N VAL A 68 -2.70 10.15 5.58
CA VAL A 68 -2.65 9.81 7.00
C VAL A 68 -1.21 9.70 7.48
N MET A 69 -0.37 8.93 6.78
CA MET A 69 1.04 8.77 7.12
C MET A 69 1.81 10.11 7.09
N ASN A 70 1.50 10.99 6.13
CA ASN A 70 2.08 12.33 6.07
C ASN A 70 1.67 13.21 7.25
N HIS A 71 0.48 13.01 7.79
CA HIS A 71 -0.04 13.79 8.92
C HIS A 71 0.59 13.37 10.24
N ILE A 72 0.68 12.06 10.49
CA ILE A 72 1.16 11.54 11.77
C ILE A 72 2.70 11.50 11.86
N LEU A 73 3.41 11.34 10.74
CA LEU A 73 4.88 11.24 10.72
C LEU A 73 5.52 12.61 10.47
N SER A 74 6.35 13.06 11.42
CA SER A 74 7.07 14.33 11.28
C SER A 74 7.99 14.33 10.04
N ASN A 75 8.19 15.49 9.42
CA ASN A 75 9.04 15.62 8.22
C ASN A 75 10.48 15.14 8.43
N LYS A 76 11.01 15.29 9.66
CA LYS A 76 12.37 14.84 10.03
C LYS A 76 12.48 13.31 10.08
N SER A 77 11.36 12.62 10.32
CA SER A 77 11.29 11.16 10.43
C SER A 77 11.03 10.46 9.10
N LYS A 78 10.65 11.19 8.05
CA LYS A 78 10.38 10.62 6.71
C LYS A 78 11.65 10.10 6.05
N SER A 79 11.48 9.13 5.14
CA SER A 79 12.59 8.58 4.37
C SER A 79 13.22 9.65 3.45
N LYS A 80 14.54 9.67 3.36
CA LYS A 80 15.26 10.51 2.37
C LYS A 80 15.23 9.92 0.96
N LEU A 81 14.77 8.68 0.81
CA LEU A 81 14.73 7.94 -0.45
C LEU A 81 13.35 8.02 -1.13
N LEU A 82 12.47 8.96 -0.75
CA LEU A 82 11.12 9.05 -1.32
C LEU A 82 11.11 9.22 -2.84
N LEU A 83 12.09 9.94 -3.40
CA LEU A 83 12.21 10.06 -4.86
C LEU A 83 12.49 8.70 -5.50
N LEU A 84 13.35 7.89 -4.89
CA LEU A 84 13.64 6.53 -5.35
C LEU A 84 12.38 5.66 -5.29
N TRP A 85 11.64 5.69 -4.19
CA TRP A 85 10.38 4.96 -4.05
C TRP A 85 9.34 5.35 -5.10
N ARG A 86 9.25 6.64 -5.45
CA ARG A 86 8.38 7.12 -6.53
C ARG A 86 8.78 6.54 -7.89
N ILE A 87 10.07 6.58 -8.21
CA ILE A 87 10.59 6.06 -9.49
C ILE A 87 10.36 4.55 -9.57
N LEU A 88 10.74 3.79 -8.52
CA LEU A 88 10.57 2.34 -8.49
C LEU A 88 9.11 1.94 -8.56
N GLY A 89 8.24 2.60 -7.79
CA GLY A 89 6.80 2.35 -7.83
C GLY A 89 6.22 2.63 -9.22
N PHE A 90 6.55 3.78 -9.81
CA PHE A 90 6.09 4.11 -11.17
C PHE A 90 6.54 3.07 -12.20
N CYS A 91 7.82 2.69 -12.18
CA CYS A 91 8.34 1.68 -13.09
C CYS A 91 7.66 0.32 -12.87
N LEU A 92 7.50 -0.10 -11.61
CA LEU A 92 6.84 -1.35 -11.29
C LEU A 92 5.41 -1.39 -11.83
N GLY A 93 4.62 -0.34 -11.59
CA GLY A 93 3.26 -0.23 -12.09
C GLY A 93 3.18 -0.15 -13.61
N PHE A 94 4.02 0.67 -14.24
CA PHE A 94 4.04 0.81 -15.69
C PHE A 94 4.41 -0.48 -16.41
N PHE A 95 5.52 -1.12 -16.02
CA PHE A 95 5.99 -2.33 -16.71
C PHE A 95 5.10 -3.54 -16.44
N SER A 96 4.60 -3.72 -15.21
CA SER A 96 3.66 -4.80 -14.92
C SER A 96 2.36 -4.65 -15.70
N ALA A 97 1.81 -3.45 -15.78
CA ALA A 97 0.61 -3.14 -16.55
C ALA A 97 0.84 -3.27 -18.07
N LEU A 98 2.02 -2.92 -18.57
CA LEU A 98 2.40 -3.08 -19.98
C LEU A 98 2.44 -4.56 -20.40
N LEU A 99 2.85 -5.46 -19.49
CA LEU A 99 2.85 -6.92 -19.70
C LEU A 99 1.43 -7.52 -19.67
N GLY A 100 0.43 -6.74 -19.31
CA GLY A 100 -0.98 -7.10 -19.36
C GLY A 100 -1.66 -7.16 -18.00
N TYR A 101 -3.01 -7.18 -18.06
CA TYR A 101 -3.84 -7.05 -16.87
C TYR A 101 -3.56 -8.14 -15.81
N ARG A 102 -3.47 -9.40 -16.26
CA ARG A 102 -3.18 -10.51 -15.35
C ARG A 102 -1.82 -10.33 -14.63
N PHE A 103 -0.78 -9.94 -15.37
CA PHE A 103 0.53 -9.71 -14.80
C PHE A 103 0.53 -8.54 -13.80
N PHE A 104 -0.23 -7.49 -14.11
CA PHE A 104 -0.47 -6.38 -13.19
C PHE A 104 -1.16 -6.88 -11.90
N CYS A 105 -2.20 -7.73 -11.99
CA CYS A 105 -2.85 -8.32 -10.83
C CYS A 105 -1.90 -9.17 -9.97
N VAL A 106 -1.02 -9.98 -10.59
CA VAL A 106 0.03 -10.73 -9.85
C VAL A 106 0.95 -9.78 -9.10
N THR A 107 1.34 -8.68 -9.73
CA THR A 107 2.19 -7.66 -9.11
C THR A 107 1.51 -7.03 -7.90
N ILE A 108 0.27 -6.56 -8.06
CA ILE A 108 -0.50 -5.96 -6.96
C ILE A 108 -0.70 -6.98 -5.84
N GLN A 109 -1.15 -8.20 -6.14
CA GLN A 109 -1.32 -9.24 -5.11
C GLN A 109 -0.04 -9.46 -4.29
N SER A 110 1.13 -9.44 -4.92
CA SER A 110 2.41 -9.66 -4.22
C SER A 110 2.81 -8.47 -3.36
N VAL A 111 2.64 -7.25 -3.85
CA VAL A 111 2.91 -6.00 -3.10
C VAL A 111 2.01 -5.92 -1.87
N GLU A 112 0.70 -6.14 -2.04
CA GLU A 112 -0.26 -6.04 -0.94
C GLU A 112 -0.08 -7.16 0.09
N SER A 113 0.32 -8.38 -0.34
CA SER A 113 0.72 -9.44 0.61
C SER A 113 1.88 -9.05 1.49
N PHE A 114 2.88 -8.36 0.93
CA PHE A 114 4.01 -7.86 1.70
C PHE A 114 3.59 -6.75 2.67
N LEU A 115 2.77 -5.81 2.22
CA LEU A 115 2.27 -4.71 3.06
C LEU A 115 1.38 -5.24 4.19
N GLU A 116 0.46 -6.17 3.91
CA GLU A 116 -0.36 -6.84 4.92
C GLU A 116 0.51 -7.45 6.02
N GLN A 117 1.51 -8.28 5.67
CA GLN A 117 2.41 -8.88 6.65
C GLN A 117 3.14 -7.81 7.47
N HIS A 118 3.61 -6.75 6.81
CA HIS A 118 4.33 -5.67 7.45
C HIS A 118 3.45 -4.88 8.44
N TYR A 119 2.17 -4.65 8.12
CA TYR A 119 1.20 -4.06 9.05
C TYR A 119 0.85 -5.00 10.20
N GLN A 120 0.65 -6.30 9.93
CA GLN A 120 0.33 -7.29 10.96
C GLN A 120 1.40 -7.38 12.05
N GLU A 121 2.69 -7.38 11.68
CA GLU A 121 3.81 -7.36 12.63
C GLU A 121 3.76 -6.14 13.56
N GLN A 122 3.41 -4.98 13.04
CA GLN A 122 3.28 -3.72 13.80
C GLN A 122 2.06 -3.74 14.72
N ILE A 123 0.92 -4.23 14.22
CA ILE A 123 -0.32 -4.40 14.98
C ILE A 123 -0.07 -5.33 16.17
N GLU A 124 0.59 -6.47 15.93
CA GLU A 124 0.92 -7.42 16.99
C GLU A 124 1.84 -6.80 18.07
N PHE A 125 2.82 -6.01 17.65
CA PHE A 125 3.69 -5.27 18.57
C PHE A 125 2.91 -4.29 19.45
N LEU A 126 2.00 -3.51 18.85
CA LEU A 126 1.17 -2.53 19.58
C LEU A 126 0.20 -3.21 20.53
N TYR A 127 -0.40 -4.35 20.16
CA TYR A 127 -1.23 -5.15 21.05
C TYR A 127 -0.46 -5.62 22.29
N LYS A 128 0.72 -6.19 22.09
CA LYS A 128 1.56 -6.69 23.19
C LYS A 128 2.07 -5.57 24.11
N SER A 129 2.36 -4.42 23.56
CA SER A 129 2.92 -3.30 24.31
C SER A 129 1.89 -2.36 24.92
N SER A 130 0.65 -2.36 24.43
CA SER A 130 -0.45 -1.47 24.85
C SER A 130 -0.09 0.04 24.81
N ILE A 131 0.81 0.45 23.92
CA ILE A 131 1.43 1.79 23.97
C ILE A 131 0.61 2.87 23.28
N SER A 132 -0.13 2.58 22.21
CA SER A 132 -0.87 3.59 21.44
C SER A 132 -2.08 3.01 20.74
N PHE A 133 -3.24 3.22 21.34
CA PHE A 133 -4.51 2.71 20.80
C PHE A 133 -4.94 3.39 19.50
N ASP A 134 -4.67 4.70 19.37
CA ASP A 134 -5.05 5.42 18.15
C ASP A 134 -4.16 5.04 16.96
N LEU A 135 -2.86 4.84 17.18
CA LEU A 135 -1.97 4.32 16.15
C LEU A 135 -2.36 2.91 15.73
N LEU A 136 -2.69 2.03 16.70
CA LEU A 136 -3.17 0.69 16.43
C LEU A 136 -4.36 0.70 15.47
N LYS A 137 -5.38 1.53 15.75
CA LYS A 137 -6.56 1.64 14.86
C LYS A 137 -6.23 2.12 13.45
N VAL A 138 -5.26 3.02 13.31
CA VAL A 138 -4.81 3.47 11.97
C VAL A 138 -4.17 2.32 11.22
N LEU A 139 -3.31 1.54 11.87
CA LEU A 139 -2.64 0.42 11.21
C LEU A 139 -3.61 -0.72 10.89
N GLU A 140 -4.58 -1.02 11.77
CA GLU A 140 -5.65 -1.97 11.49
C GLU A 140 -6.46 -1.56 10.25
N MET A 141 -6.84 -0.30 10.15
CA MET A 141 -7.58 0.22 8.99
C MET A 141 -6.77 0.07 7.69
N CYS A 142 -5.49 0.47 7.69
CA CYS A 142 -4.64 0.31 6.52
C CYS A 142 -4.50 -1.18 6.17
N CYS A 143 -4.22 -2.04 7.14
CA CYS A 143 -4.08 -3.47 6.92
C CYS A 143 -5.33 -4.12 6.31
N ASP A 144 -6.52 -3.76 6.79
CA ASP A 144 -7.79 -4.26 6.25
C ASP A 144 -7.97 -3.87 4.77
N GLU A 145 -7.61 -2.64 4.42
CA GLU A 145 -7.70 -2.13 3.04
C GLU A 145 -6.65 -2.79 2.12
N GLU A 146 -5.43 -3.13 2.60
CA GLU A 146 -4.45 -3.92 1.84
C GLU A 146 -4.96 -5.35 1.55
N VAL A 147 -5.62 -5.97 2.53
CA VAL A 147 -6.27 -7.28 2.34
C VAL A 147 -7.38 -7.19 1.28
N GLU A 148 -8.16 -6.11 1.25
CA GLU A 148 -9.17 -5.89 0.21
C GLU A 148 -8.52 -5.76 -1.17
N HIS A 149 -7.45 -4.98 -1.33
CA HIS A 149 -6.71 -4.83 -2.59
C HIS A 149 -6.09 -6.15 -3.07
N GLN A 150 -5.48 -6.91 -2.14
CA GLN A 150 -4.93 -8.22 -2.43
C GLN A 150 -6.00 -9.18 -2.97
N ASN A 151 -7.16 -9.23 -2.28
CA ASN A 151 -8.27 -10.10 -2.67
C ASN A 151 -8.88 -9.67 -4.01
N ASP A 152 -9.04 -8.37 -4.26
CA ASP A 152 -9.50 -7.86 -5.54
C ASP A 152 -8.54 -8.27 -6.66
N ALA A 153 -7.24 -8.04 -6.50
CA ALA A 153 -6.23 -8.44 -7.48
C ALA A 153 -6.25 -9.96 -7.75
N LYS A 154 -6.42 -10.78 -6.69
CA LYS A 154 -6.53 -12.22 -6.79
C LYS A 154 -7.77 -12.66 -7.56
N LEU A 155 -8.93 -12.06 -7.31
CA LEU A 155 -10.16 -12.33 -8.04
C LEU A 155 -10.05 -11.93 -9.50
N GLN A 156 -9.52 -10.75 -9.77
CA GLN A 156 -9.35 -10.19 -11.11
C GLN A 156 -8.32 -10.94 -11.95
N LYS A 157 -7.30 -11.51 -11.32
CA LYS A 157 -6.34 -12.41 -11.96
C LYS A 157 -6.97 -13.66 -12.56
N GLY A 158 -8.05 -14.13 -11.94
CA GLY A 158 -8.75 -15.37 -12.32
C GLY A 158 -8.10 -16.63 -11.75
N SER A 159 -8.76 -17.78 -12.00
CA SER A 159 -8.43 -19.08 -11.40
C SER A 159 -7.29 -19.84 -12.07
N HIS A 160 -6.72 -19.36 -13.18
CA HIS A 160 -5.58 -20.03 -13.83
C HIS A 160 -4.34 -19.99 -12.92
N GLU A 161 -3.62 -21.11 -12.87
CA GLU A 161 -2.34 -21.17 -12.17
C GLU A 161 -1.34 -20.13 -12.72
N ASP A 162 -0.53 -19.59 -11.85
CA ASP A 162 0.52 -18.65 -12.24
C ASP A 162 1.59 -19.38 -13.05
N SER A 163 1.98 -18.79 -14.17
CA SER A 163 3.09 -19.26 -15.00
C SER A 163 4.40 -19.26 -14.19
N SER A 164 5.40 -20.01 -14.67
CA SER A 164 6.72 -20.03 -14.03
C SER A 164 7.33 -18.63 -13.91
N PHE A 165 7.08 -17.76 -14.89
CA PHE A 165 7.53 -16.38 -14.86
C PHE A 165 6.79 -15.55 -13.80
N GLU A 166 5.47 -15.67 -13.69
CA GLU A 166 4.68 -15.00 -12.65
C GLU A 166 5.08 -15.45 -11.24
N LYS A 167 5.35 -16.75 -11.05
CA LYS A 167 5.84 -17.31 -9.78
C LYS A 167 7.22 -16.80 -9.38
N ILE A 168 8.12 -16.60 -10.35
CA ILE A 168 9.44 -15.99 -10.08
C ILE A 168 9.26 -14.51 -9.77
N TRP A 169 8.47 -13.81 -10.55
CA TRP A 169 8.20 -12.38 -10.39
C TRP A 169 7.63 -12.05 -9.00
N SER A 170 6.61 -12.80 -8.56
CA SER A 170 5.99 -12.61 -7.24
C SER A 170 6.93 -12.84 -6.04
N LYS A 171 8.07 -13.50 -6.24
CA LYS A 171 9.10 -13.70 -5.21
C LYS A 171 10.17 -12.63 -5.21
N VAL A 172 10.27 -11.85 -6.28
CA VAL A 172 11.29 -10.81 -6.44
C VAL A 172 10.78 -9.45 -5.94
N ILE A 173 9.45 -9.26 -5.97
CA ILE A 173 8.77 -8.08 -5.43
C ILE A 173 8.62 -8.24 -3.92
#